data_af159f7f83427be63f47637302c35445
#
_entry.id   af159f7f83427be63f47637302c35445
#
_cell.length_a   1.000
_cell.length_b   1.000
_cell.length_c   1.000
_cell.angle_alpha   90.00
_cell.angle_beta   90.00
_cell.angle_gamma   90.00
#
_symmetry.space_group_name_H-M   'P 1'
#
loop_
_entity.id
_entity.type
_entity.pdbx_description
1 polymer ?
#
loop_
_entity_poly.entity_id
_entity_poly.type
_entity_poly.pdbx_seq_one_letter_code
_entity_poly.pdbx_strand_id
1 'polypeptide(L)'
;RRKLLKIIVASLGTIIVSPYKFIYAESKKIINQNLTEEQKEILFNEGTERPFTSALIHEKRKGFYHCANCGNKLFSSDAKYDSGTGWPSFSEALPGAFKTKVDFSFGMMRTEYHCAKCGAHHGHVFNDGPTKTKKRFCNNGLCLIFKPST
;
A
#
# COMPACT_ATOMS: atom_id res chain seq x y z
N ARG A 1 26.75 40.54 -63.94
CA ARG A 1 27.18 39.91 -62.68
C ARG A 1 26.01 39.83 -61.76
N ARG A 2 25.35 38.65 -61.67
CA ARG A 2 24.21 38.38 -60.76
C ARG A 2 24.76 37.96 -59.39
N LYS A 3 24.42 38.70 -58.35
CA LYS A 3 24.69 38.35 -56.97
C LYS A 3 23.54 37.43 -56.49
N LEU A 4 23.84 36.19 -56.17
CA LEU A 4 22.90 35.29 -55.53
C LEU A 4 22.82 35.63 -54.03
N LEU A 5 21.64 36.04 -53.58
CA LEU A 5 21.31 36.21 -52.16
C LEU A 5 21.02 34.83 -51.57
N LYS A 6 21.84 34.34 -50.66
CA LYS A 6 21.54 33.14 -49.89
C LYS A 6 20.61 33.49 -48.73
N ILE A 7 19.38 33.03 -48.79
CA ILE A 7 18.46 33.11 -47.68
C ILE A 7 18.77 31.95 -46.73
N ILE A 8 19.23 32.28 -45.51
CA ILE A 8 19.39 31.31 -44.41
C ILE A 8 18.04 31.25 -43.70
N VAL A 9 17.32 30.14 -43.88
CA VAL A 9 16.13 29.84 -43.10
C VAL A 9 16.60 29.24 -41.77
N ALA A 10 16.51 30.03 -40.72
CA ALA A 10 16.73 29.53 -39.35
C ALA A 10 15.44 28.82 -38.88
N SER A 11 15.48 27.50 -38.82
CA SER A 11 14.40 26.72 -38.21
C SER A 11 14.46 26.88 -36.71
N LEU A 12 13.50 27.63 -36.12
CA LEU A 12 13.25 27.58 -34.67
C LEU A 12 12.71 26.22 -34.32
N GLY A 13 13.57 25.35 -33.78
CA GLY A 13 13.14 24.11 -33.16
C GLY A 13 12.39 24.41 -31.87
N THR A 14 11.08 24.23 -31.88
CA THR A 14 10.26 24.29 -30.67
C THR A 14 10.62 23.08 -29.80
N ILE A 15 11.36 23.30 -28.71
CA ILE A 15 11.60 22.28 -27.69
C ILE A 15 10.28 22.06 -26.95
N ILE A 16 9.57 20.98 -27.30
CA ILE A 16 8.42 20.50 -26.53
C ILE A 16 8.98 19.90 -25.24
N VAL A 17 9.01 20.69 -24.18
CA VAL A 17 9.27 20.18 -22.82
C VAL A 17 8.03 19.40 -22.40
N SER A 18 8.04 18.10 -22.62
CA SER A 18 7.02 17.20 -22.11
C SER A 18 7.05 17.25 -20.59
N PRO A 19 5.92 17.54 -19.90
CA PRO A 19 5.86 17.47 -18.46
C PRO A 19 5.82 16.01 -18.04
N TYR A 20 6.95 15.33 -18.05
CA TYR A 20 7.06 14.09 -17.30
C TYR A 20 6.84 14.45 -15.83
N LYS A 21 5.62 14.21 -15.33
CA LYS A 21 5.39 14.11 -13.90
C LYS A 21 6.33 13.02 -13.42
N PHE A 22 7.43 13.41 -12.79
CA PHE A 22 8.22 12.52 -11.96
C PHE A 22 7.25 11.97 -10.91
N ILE A 23 6.78 10.73 -11.12
CA ILE A 23 6.11 9.97 -10.08
C ILE A 23 7.22 9.70 -9.06
N TYR A 24 7.31 10.56 -8.06
CA TYR A 24 8.12 10.28 -6.88
C TYR A 24 7.54 9.01 -6.28
N ALA A 25 8.24 7.90 -6.44
CA ALA A 25 8.00 6.73 -5.62
C ALA A 25 8.18 7.21 -4.18
N GLU A 26 7.07 7.28 -3.44
CA GLU A 26 7.07 7.70 -2.03
C GLU A 26 7.97 6.72 -1.30
N SER A 27 9.19 7.15 -0.91
CA SER A 27 10.20 6.29 -0.33
C SER A 27 9.66 5.73 0.98
N LYS A 28 9.52 4.42 1.05
CA LYS A 28 9.13 3.70 2.28
C LYS A 28 10.18 4.02 3.35
N LYS A 29 9.78 4.70 4.43
CA LYS A 29 10.68 5.13 5.50
C LYS A 29 10.53 4.25 6.72
N ILE A 30 11.64 3.67 7.20
CA ILE A 30 11.68 2.99 8.50
C ILE A 30 11.58 4.04 9.59
N ILE A 31 10.51 4.00 10.39
CA ILE A 31 10.24 4.89 11.51
C ILE A 31 10.46 4.14 12.82
N ASN A 32 9.91 2.93 12.95
CA ASN A 32 10.12 2.06 14.09
C ASN A 32 11.43 1.28 13.93
N GLN A 33 12.43 1.59 14.75
CA GLN A 33 13.74 0.92 14.73
C GLN A 33 13.71 -0.49 15.37
N ASN A 34 12.63 -0.85 16.07
CA ASN A 34 12.48 -2.13 16.76
C ASN A 34 11.74 -3.20 15.93
N LEU A 35 11.55 -2.96 14.64
CA LEU A 35 10.98 -3.95 13.73
C LEU A 35 11.91 -5.15 13.58
N THR A 36 11.33 -6.35 13.63
CA THR A 36 12.07 -7.59 13.28
C THR A 36 12.43 -7.61 11.80
N GLU A 37 13.39 -8.44 11.40
CA GLU A 37 13.75 -8.59 9.98
C GLU A 37 12.57 -9.10 9.16
N GLU A 38 11.76 -10.01 9.71
CA GLU A 38 10.55 -10.50 9.04
C GLU A 38 9.51 -9.38 8.83
N GLN A 39 9.30 -8.53 9.84
CA GLN A 39 8.45 -7.35 9.70
C GLN A 39 8.99 -6.38 8.62
N LYS A 40 10.29 -6.15 8.58
CA LYS A 40 10.92 -5.30 7.57
C LYS A 40 10.75 -5.87 6.17
N GLU A 41 10.95 -7.19 6.01
CA GLU A 41 10.76 -7.87 4.73
C GLU A 41 9.34 -7.69 4.19
N ILE A 42 8.33 -7.83 5.05
CA ILE A 42 6.93 -7.65 4.64
C ILE A 42 6.62 -6.17 4.37
N LEU A 43 6.96 -5.27 5.32
CA LEU A 43 6.58 -3.85 5.23
C LEU A 43 7.27 -3.10 4.09
N PHE A 44 8.52 -3.46 3.75
CA PHE A 44 9.34 -2.68 2.82
C PHE A 44 9.67 -3.39 1.52
N ASN A 45 9.73 -4.72 1.53
CA ASN A 45 10.03 -5.54 0.35
C ASN A 45 8.79 -6.28 -0.20
N GLU A 46 7.58 -5.92 0.31
CA GLU A 46 6.30 -6.47 -0.18
C GLU A 46 6.19 -8.00 0.01
N GLY A 47 6.86 -8.51 1.07
CA GLY A 47 6.77 -9.90 1.47
C GLY A 47 5.36 -10.29 1.95
N THR A 48 5.16 -11.58 2.16
CA THR A 48 3.90 -12.12 2.66
C THR A 48 4.16 -13.05 3.86
N GLU A 49 3.47 -12.80 4.97
CA GLU A 49 3.44 -13.68 6.14
C GLU A 49 2.83 -15.04 5.76
N ARG A 50 3.33 -16.13 6.36
CA ARG A 50 2.74 -17.45 6.14
C ARG A 50 1.30 -17.49 6.63
N PRO A 51 0.37 -18.16 5.91
CA PRO A 51 -1.02 -18.27 6.36
C PRO A 51 -1.11 -18.99 7.71
N PHE A 52 -2.07 -18.58 8.53
CA PHE A 52 -2.40 -19.17 9.85
C PHE A 52 -1.31 -19.00 10.93
N THR A 53 -0.31 -18.13 10.72
CA THR A 53 0.75 -17.89 11.72
C THR A 53 0.50 -16.68 12.59
N SER A 54 -0.31 -15.72 12.14
CA SER A 54 -0.59 -14.50 12.89
C SER A 54 -1.48 -14.76 14.11
N ALA A 55 -1.03 -14.37 15.29
CA ALA A 55 -1.86 -14.36 16.50
C ALA A 55 -3.10 -13.44 16.36
N LEU A 56 -3.03 -12.41 15.48
CA LEU A 56 -4.13 -11.47 15.28
C LEU A 56 -5.33 -12.07 14.53
N ILE A 57 -5.21 -13.26 13.96
CA ILE A 57 -6.36 -13.99 13.42
C ILE A 57 -7.41 -14.20 14.52
N HIS A 58 -6.97 -14.59 15.70
CA HIS A 58 -7.82 -14.93 16.85
C HIS A 58 -8.13 -13.72 17.77
N GLU A 59 -7.61 -12.53 17.48
CA GLU A 59 -7.88 -11.33 18.26
C GLU A 59 -9.36 -10.89 18.09
N LYS A 60 -10.13 -10.87 19.20
CA LYS A 60 -11.57 -10.56 19.22
C LYS A 60 -11.93 -9.38 20.12
N ARG A 61 -10.96 -8.84 20.86
CA ARG A 61 -11.20 -7.69 21.74
C ARG A 61 -11.55 -6.45 20.93
N LYS A 62 -12.30 -5.54 21.53
CA LYS A 62 -12.57 -4.23 20.97
C LYS A 62 -11.30 -3.37 20.97
N GLY A 63 -11.05 -2.66 19.91
CA GLY A 63 -9.87 -1.82 19.77
C GLY A 63 -9.54 -1.45 18.32
N PHE A 64 -8.31 -1.05 18.11
CA PHE A 64 -7.84 -0.61 16.80
C PHE A 64 -6.52 -1.28 16.43
N TYR A 65 -6.36 -1.48 15.14
CA TYR A 65 -5.15 -1.99 14.52
C TYR A 65 -4.35 -0.83 13.95
N HIS A 66 -3.07 -0.79 14.30
CA HIS A 66 -2.14 0.28 13.93
C HIS A 66 -1.01 -0.28 13.08
N CYS A 67 -0.45 0.58 12.21
CA CYS A 67 0.74 0.24 11.44
C CYS A 67 1.94 -0.03 12.36
N ALA A 68 2.58 -1.17 12.23
CA ALA A 68 3.74 -1.55 13.05
C ALA A 68 4.93 -0.61 12.85
N ASN A 69 5.06 0.02 11.69
CA ASN A 69 6.14 0.97 11.40
C ASN A 69 5.90 2.37 11.96
N CYS A 70 4.71 2.97 11.76
CA CYS A 70 4.51 4.40 12.05
C CYS A 70 3.40 4.68 13.07
N GLY A 71 2.72 3.64 13.60
CA GLY A 71 1.62 3.78 14.54
C GLY A 71 0.33 4.38 13.97
N ASN A 72 0.23 4.59 12.65
CA ASN A 72 -0.99 5.09 12.02
C ASN A 72 -2.15 4.14 12.31
N LYS A 73 -3.33 4.68 12.69
CA LYS A 73 -4.52 3.89 12.95
C LYS A 73 -5.12 3.45 11.60
N LEU A 74 -5.34 2.14 11.43
CA LEU A 74 -5.65 1.54 10.13
C LEU A 74 -7.04 0.92 10.07
N PHE A 75 -7.39 0.12 11.08
CA PHE A 75 -8.66 -0.60 11.13
C PHE A 75 -9.29 -0.54 12.52
N SER A 76 -10.64 -0.58 12.57
CA SER A 76 -11.38 -0.91 13.77
C SER A 76 -11.53 -2.42 13.91
N SER A 77 -11.60 -2.91 15.14
CA SER A 77 -11.98 -4.30 15.42
C SER A 77 -13.38 -4.65 14.92
N ASP A 78 -14.26 -3.66 14.76
CA ASP A 78 -15.62 -3.87 14.27
C ASP A 78 -15.67 -4.29 12.79
N ALA A 79 -14.64 -3.90 12.02
CA ALA A 79 -14.49 -4.30 10.63
C ALA A 79 -13.83 -5.69 10.46
N LYS A 80 -13.27 -6.26 11.55
CA LYS A 80 -12.55 -7.53 11.49
C LYS A 80 -13.52 -8.72 11.41
N TYR A 81 -13.19 -9.68 10.54
CA TYR A 81 -13.93 -10.94 10.43
C TYR A 81 -13.00 -12.09 10.07
N ASP A 82 -13.48 -13.31 10.25
CA ASP A 82 -12.78 -14.51 9.82
C ASP A 82 -13.12 -14.80 8.36
N SER A 83 -12.13 -14.67 7.49
CA SER A 83 -12.27 -14.97 6.06
C SER A 83 -11.90 -16.41 5.70
N GLY A 84 -11.36 -17.19 6.65
CA GLY A 84 -10.85 -18.53 6.40
C GLY A 84 -9.55 -18.59 5.59
N THR A 85 -8.99 -17.44 5.18
CA THR A 85 -7.81 -17.41 4.30
C THR A 85 -6.47 -17.56 5.03
N GLY A 86 -6.48 -17.46 6.35
CA GLY A 86 -5.26 -17.60 7.18
C GLY A 86 -4.54 -16.28 7.48
N TRP A 87 -5.14 -15.14 7.14
CA TRP A 87 -4.66 -13.80 7.49
C TRP A 87 -5.74 -12.95 8.15
N PRO A 88 -5.38 -12.01 9.04
CA PRO A 88 -6.32 -11.02 9.56
C PRO A 88 -7.03 -10.31 8.41
N SER A 89 -8.36 -10.35 8.41
CA SER A 89 -9.19 -9.78 7.33
C SER A 89 -10.18 -8.77 7.86
N PHE A 90 -10.36 -7.68 7.08
CA PHE A 90 -11.24 -6.57 7.44
C PHE A 90 -12.15 -6.21 6.27
N SER A 91 -13.40 -5.87 6.57
CA SER A 91 -14.40 -5.47 5.56
C SER A 91 -14.27 -4.02 5.12
N GLU A 92 -13.62 -3.19 5.94
CA GLU A 92 -13.36 -1.78 5.65
C GLU A 92 -12.13 -1.29 6.40
N ALA A 93 -11.50 -0.24 5.88
CA ALA A 93 -10.40 0.48 6.52
C ALA A 93 -10.89 1.84 7.05
N LEU A 94 -10.18 2.40 8.00
CA LEU A 94 -10.45 3.77 8.46
C LEU A 94 -10.20 4.78 7.33
N PRO A 95 -10.97 5.87 7.25
CA PRO A 95 -10.78 6.89 6.22
C PRO A 95 -9.34 7.41 6.16
N GLY A 96 -8.76 7.42 4.96
CA GLY A 96 -7.40 7.91 4.75
C GLY A 96 -6.27 7.02 5.30
N ALA A 97 -6.58 5.81 5.78
CA ALA A 97 -5.59 4.90 6.36
C ALA A 97 -4.58 4.38 5.33
N PHE A 98 -5.03 4.16 4.10
CA PHE A 98 -4.25 3.53 3.04
C PHE A 98 -4.30 4.29 1.72
N LYS A 99 -3.25 4.07 0.92
CA LYS A 99 -3.21 4.29 -0.53
C LYS A 99 -3.13 2.94 -1.22
N THR A 100 -3.51 2.87 -2.48
CA THR A 100 -3.51 1.64 -3.27
C THR A 100 -2.66 1.79 -4.52
N LYS A 101 -2.11 0.67 -4.99
CA LYS A 101 -1.49 0.55 -6.32
C LYS A 101 -1.88 -0.78 -6.95
N VAL A 102 -1.76 -0.86 -8.28
CA VAL A 102 -1.93 -2.14 -8.99
C VAL A 102 -0.66 -2.95 -8.83
N ASP A 103 -0.83 -4.23 -8.51
CA ASP A 103 0.24 -5.22 -8.39
C ASP A 103 0.02 -6.31 -9.44
N PHE A 104 1.04 -6.54 -10.28
CA PHE A 104 1.06 -7.58 -11.33
C PHE A 104 1.93 -8.78 -10.98
N SER A 105 2.39 -8.90 -9.73
CA SER A 105 3.22 -10.03 -9.30
C SER A 105 2.48 -11.35 -9.48
N PHE A 106 3.23 -12.42 -9.69
CA PHE A 106 2.72 -13.79 -9.86
C PHE A 106 1.72 -13.98 -11.01
N GLY A 107 1.76 -13.11 -12.04
CA GLY A 107 0.90 -13.22 -13.20
C GLY A 107 -0.58 -12.90 -12.95
N MET A 108 -0.91 -12.29 -11.81
CA MET A 108 -2.27 -11.88 -11.43
C MET A 108 -2.34 -10.37 -11.22
N MET A 109 -3.42 -9.75 -11.68
CA MET A 109 -3.70 -8.35 -11.38
C MET A 109 -4.38 -8.26 -10.02
N ARG A 110 -3.70 -7.67 -9.04
CA ARG A 110 -4.22 -7.45 -7.68
C ARG A 110 -4.17 -5.97 -7.33
N THR A 111 -4.93 -5.58 -6.31
CA THR A 111 -4.82 -4.24 -5.73
C THR A 111 -4.09 -4.34 -4.39
N GLU A 112 -2.83 -3.91 -4.38
CA GLU A 112 -2.06 -3.76 -3.15
C GLU A 112 -2.50 -2.51 -2.41
N TYR A 113 -2.45 -2.54 -1.07
CA TYR A 113 -2.58 -1.35 -0.24
C TYR A 113 -1.41 -1.18 0.72
N HIS A 114 -1.06 0.08 0.95
CA HIS A 114 0.05 0.48 1.79
C HIS A 114 -0.36 1.64 2.69
N CYS A 115 0.28 1.75 3.85
CA CYS A 115 0.00 2.80 4.82
C CYS A 115 0.12 4.19 4.20
N ALA A 116 -0.92 5.00 4.27
CA ALA A 116 -0.93 6.35 3.68
C ALA A 116 0.11 7.28 4.31
N LYS A 117 0.54 7.01 5.57
CA LYS A 117 1.49 7.84 6.31
C LYS A 117 2.96 7.51 6.02
N CYS A 118 3.32 6.24 5.86
CA CYS A 118 4.73 5.83 5.73
C CYS A 118 5.04 4.97 4.51
N GLY A 119 4.04 4.68 3.66
CA GLY A 119 4.22 3.90 2.45
C GLY A 119 4.48 2.40 2.66
N ALA A 120 4.49 1.91 3.91
CA ALA A 120 4.75 0.51 4.19
C ALA A 120 3.64 -0.39 3.66
N HIS A 121 4.03 -1.51 3.03
CA HIS A 121 3.12 -2.54 2.52
C HIS A 121 2.33 -3.20 3.65
N HIS A 122 1.06 -3.49 3.41
CA HIS A 122 0.21 -4.17 4.37
C HIS A 122 -0.45 -5.44 3.82
N GLY A 123 -0.78 -5.47 2.55
CA GLY A 123 -1.45 -6.59 1.91
C GLY A 123 -2.22 -6.19 0.65
N HIS A 124 -3.26 -6.96 0.34
CA HIS A 124 -4.09 -6.78 -0.86
C HIS A 124 -5.56 -6.68 -0.51
N VAL A 125 -6.30 -5.89 -1.30
CA VAL A 125 -7.75 -5.79 -1.18
C VAL A 125 -8.42 -6.55 -2.33
N PHE A 126 -9.41 -7.37 -1.96
CA PHE A 126 -10.20 -8.21 -2.85
C PHE A 126 -11.67 -7.77 -2.84
N ASN A 127 -12.45 -8.21 -3.83
CA ASN A 127 -13.87 -7.88 -3.96
C ASN A 127 -14.76 -9.08 -3.59
N ASP A 128 -14.36 -9.84 -2.60
CA ASP A 128 -15.02 -11.06 -2.10
C ASP A 128 -15.41 -11.00 -0.62
N GLY A 129 -15.47 -9.79 -0.05
CA GLY A 129 -15.83 -9.57 1.34
C GLY A 129 -17.33 -9.72 1.63
N PRO A 130 -17.71 -9.87 2.93
CA PRO A 130 -19.09 -10.22 3.34
C PRO A 130 -20.04 -9.03 3.37
N THR A 131 -19.56 -7.80 3.33
CA THR A 131 -20.38 -6.58 3.46
C THR A 131 -20.90 -6.08 2.10
N LYS A 132 -21.73 -5.04 2.10
CA LYS A 132 -22.25 -4.40 0.89
C LYS A 132 -21.13 -3.88 -0.02
N THR A 133 -20.00 -3.46 0.55
CA THR A 133 -18.84 -2.98 -0.20
C THR A 133 -18.12 -4.10 -0.95
N LYS A 134 -18.37 -5.38 -0.58
CA LYS A 134 -17.64 -6.56 -1.08
C LYS A 134 -16.12 -6.49 -0.85
N LYS A 135 -15.61 -5.56 -0.07
CA LYS A 135 -14.19 -5.44 0.16
C LYS A 135 -13.71 -6.42 1.24
N ARG A 136 -12.58 -7.07 0.96
CA ARG A 136 -11.78 -7.82 1.92
C ARG A 136 -10.35 -7.30 1.89
N PHE A 137 -9.98 -6.60 2.95
CA PHE A 137 -8.60 -6.21 3.19
C PHE A 137 -7.89 -7.40 3.86
N CYS A 138 -7.10 -8.13 3.08
CA CYS A 138 -6.28 -9.24 3.57
C CYS A 138 -4.95 -8.67 4.03
N ASN A 139 -4.70 -8.66 5.34
CA ASN A 139 -3.56 -7.96 5.93
C ASN A 139 -2.53 -8.94 6.50
N ASN A 140 -1.25 -8.69 6.26
CA ASN A 140 -0.19 -9.38 6.98
C ASN A 140 -0.25 -8.97 8.46
N GLY A 141 -0.40 -9.93 9.37
CA GLY A 141 -0.57 -9.63 10.79
C GLY A 141 0.68 -9.02 11.41
N LEU A 142 1.88 -9.40 10.95
CA LEU A 142 3.15 -8.81 11.36
C LEU A 142 3.27 -7.31 11.06
N CYS A 143 2.46 -6.79 10.12
CA CYS A 143 2.39 -5.37 9.81
C CYS A 143 1.53 -4.57 10.79
N LEU A 144 0.83 -5.25 11.72
CA LEU A 144 -0.15 -4.64 12.62
C LEU A 144 0.28 -4.71 14.08
N ILE A 145 -0.10 -3.67 14.83
CA ILE A 145 -0.13 -3.66 16.29
C ILE A 145 -1.57 -3.45 16.72
N PHE A 146 -2.13 -4.39 17.48
CA PHE A 146 -3.45 -4.23 18.08
C PHE A 146 -3.34 -3.45 19.38
N LYS A 147 -4.23 -2.45 19.56
CA LYS A 147 -4.40 -1.72 20.82
C LYS A 147 -5.86 -1.83 21.26
N PRO A 148 -6.13 -2.45 22.42
CA PRO A 148 -7.49 -2.54 22.93
C PRO A 148 -8.02 -1.14 23.25
N SER A 149 -9.33 -0.96 23.11
CA SER A 149 -10.04 0.18 23.68
C SER A 149 -10.12 -0.03 25.20
N THR A 150 -9.87 1.01 25.95
CA THR A 150 -10.12 1.06 27.41
C THR A 150 -11.60 1.07 27.68
#